data_5b6d939bc7d326bcd0bcc096bb0e85c6
#
_entry.id   5b6d939bc7d326bcd0bcc096bb0e85c6
#
_cell.length_a   1.000
_cell.length_b   1.000
_cell.length_c   1.000
_cell.angle_alpha   90.00
_cell.angle_beta   90.00
_cell.angle_gamma   90.00
#
_symmetry.space_group_name_H-M   'P 1'
#
loop_
_entity.id
_entity.type
_entity.pdbx_description
1 polymer ?
#
loop_
_entity_poly.entity_id
_entity_poly.type
_entity_poly.pdbx_seq_one_letter_code
_entity_poly.pdbx_strand_id
1 'polypeptide(L)'
;MQRLAFVLGSVFLAMTQANAELIINGQLVTVTSTTASKQNLTAPHNFQQCLANLRSQAMNSGVNDSTYDRYTQNLTPDYSVIDKLNYQPEFSTPIWDYLSGLVDEERVQLGRQKLAQHRDVLSRVAATYGVPAETVVAVWGVESNFGDTSGSYPLLQALGTLSCEGRRQGFFSGEFFSAMRILQHGDLSEQQMKGSWAGAFGHTQFMPSTYEELAVDFDGDGHRDLVSNTADALASTANFLKQRGWQTGQPWGFEIKIPERMSIAGENRRNKKTLSSWVSQGVVRADGTPLIQGNLNESSVAGLMAPAGENGPLFLVFKNFDAIYSYNAAESYALAIAHLSDRLQGGGGFSTAWPTDDAGTSRAERREIQQFLLNQGYDIGVADGLIGDKTRQAIRQEQIRLGLSPTGRAGQQILHAFRQENAKKMMP
;
A
#
# COMPACT_ATOMS: atom_id res chain seq x y z
N MET A 1 -0.90 24.31 -25.64
CA MET A 1 -1.83 23.19 -25.83
C MET A 1 -1.05 22.06 -26.49
N GLN A 2 -0.42 21.20 -25.72
CA GLN A 2 0.11 19.93 -26.21
C GLN A 2 -0.30 18.84 -25.21
N ARG A 3 -1.12 17.92 -25.70
CA ARG A 3 -1.59 16.76 -24.94
C ARG A 3 -0.43 15.75 -24.87
N LEU A 4 0.10 15.48 -23.67
CA LEU A 4 0.93 14.30 -23.45
C LEU A 4 -0.01 13.09 -23.29
N ALA A 5 0.02 12.22 -24.30
CA ALA A 5 -0.58 10.90 -24.24
C ALA A 5 0.36 9.98 -23.43
N PHE A 6 -0.12 9.45 -22.33
CA PHE A 6 0.55 8.35 -21.63
C PHE A 6 0.38 7.05 -22.43
N VAL A 7 1.45 6.60 -23.06
CA VAL A 7 1.53 5.29 -23.69
C VAL A 7 1.82 4.26 -22.59
N LEU A 8 0.83 3.42 -22.32
CA LEU A 8 1.01 2.17 -21.56
C LEU A 8 1.87 1.21 -22.39
N GLY A 9 3.16 1.13 -22.09
CA GLY A 9 4.05 0.17 -22.66
C GLY A 9 3.80 -1.22 -22.09
N SER A 10 3.18 -2.10 -22.88
CA SER A 10 3.08 -3.53 -22.58
C SER A 10 4.49 -4.15 -22.60
N VAL A 11 4.94 -4.67 -21.47
CA VAL A 11 6.20 -5.41 -21.36
C VAL A 11 5.97 -6.81 -21.89
N PHE A 12 6.55 -7.14 -23.06
CA PHE A 12 6.66 -8.49 -23.54
C PHE A 12 7.69 -9.26 -22.69
N LEU A 13 7.22 -10.27 -21.98
CA LEU A 13 8.07 -11.29 -21.36
C LEU A 13 8.55 -12.25 -22.47
N ALA A 14 9.86 -12.42 -22.62
CA ALA A 14 10.41 -13.53 -23.42
C ALA A 14 10.21 -14.85 -22.67
N MET A 15 9.40 -15.73 -23.22
CA MET A 15 9.06 -17.03 -22.68
C MET A 15 9.71 -18.15 -23.51
N THR A 16 10.37 -19.11 -22.87
CA THR A 16 10.79 -20.38 -23.52
C THR A 16 9.66 -21.41 -23.48
N GLN A 17 9.41 -22.06 -24.61
CA GLN A 17 8.26 -22.95 -24.84
C GLN A 17 8.57 -24.40 -24.49
N ALA A 18 7.75 -25.04 -23.66
CA ALA A 18 7.64 -26.50 -23.56
C ALA A 18 6.30 -26.94 -24.18
N ASN A 19 6.34 -27.87 -25.14
CA ASN A 19 5.17 -28.33 -25.86
C ASN A 19 4.50 -29.49 -25.12
N ALA A 20 3.20 -29.38 -24.83
CA ALA A 20 2.35 -30.51 -24.45
C ALA A 20 1.27 -30.70 -25.53
N GLU A 21 1.03 -31.93 -25.93
CA GLU A 21 0.01 -32.27 -26.93
C GLU A 21 -1.31 -32.61 -26.22
N LEU A 22 -2.38 -31.91 -26.58
CA LEU A 22 -3.75 -32.23 -26.13
C LEU A 22 -4.63 -32.51 -27.36
N ILE A 23 -5.47 -33.53 -27.25
CA ILE A 23 -6.45 -33.85 -28.30
C ILE A 23 -7.78 -33.15 -27.92
N ILE A 24 -8.22 -32.16 -28.70
CA ILE A 24 -9.51 -31.50 -28.57
C ILE A 24 -10.30 -31.70 -29.86
N ASN A 25 -11.49 -32.26 -29.74
CA ASN A 25 -12.39 -32.59 -30.88
C ASN A 25 -11.74 -33.44 -31.98
N GLY A 26 -10.86 -34.40 -31.61
CA GLY A 26 -10.24 -35.31 -32.56
C GLY A 26 -9.08 -34.72 -33.37
N GLN A 27 -8.64 -33.49 -33.06
CA GLN A 27 -7.45 -32.87 -33.64
C GLN A 27 -6.36 -32.69 -32.61
N LEU A 28 -5.12 -32.96 -32.99
CA LEU A 28 -3.93 -32.76 -32.17
C LEU A 28 -3.67 -31.24 -32.07
N VAL A 29 -3.80 -30.69 -30.87
CA VAL A 29 -3.49 -29.28 -30.59
C VAL A 29 -2.25 -29.25 -29.70
N THR A 30 -1.18 -28.67 -30.19
CA THR A 30 0.04 -28.45 -29.42
C THR A 30 -0.16 -27.28 -28.47
N VAL A 31 -0.24 -27.57 -27.18
CA VAL A 31 -0.28 -26.52 -26.13
C VAL A 31 1.14 -26.28 -25.69
N THR A 32 1.63 -25.10 -25.99
CA THR A 32 2.95 -24.64 -25.54
C THR A 32 2.83 -24.07 -24.11
N SER A 33 3.31 -24.79 -23.12
CA SER A 33 3.48 -24.27 -21.78
C SER A 33 4.78 -23.49 -21.70
N THR A 34 4.66 -22.23 -21.38
CA THR A 34 5.80 -21.32 -21.20
C THR A 34 6.22 -21.33 -19.74
N THR A 35 7.34 -21.96 -19.45
CA THR A 35 8.04 -21.83 -18.17
C THR A 35 8.85 -20.54 -18.18
N ALA A 36 8.58 -19.65 -17.24
CA ALA A 36 9.43 -18.49 -17.01
C ALA A 36 10.85 -18.97 -16.71
N SER A 37 11.80 -18.73 -17.61
CA SER A 37 13.20 -18.99 -17.35
C SER A 37 13.63 -18.09 -16.19
N LYS A 38 14.25 -18.68 -15.14
CA LYS A 38 15.12 -17.92 -14.23
C LYS A 38 16.14 -17.24 -15.13
N GLN A 39 16.03 -15.91 -15.28
CA GLN A 39 17.10 -15.16 -15.92
C GLN A 39 18.39 -15.49 -15.16
N ASN A 40 19.35 -16.08 -15.83
CA ASN A 40 20.71 -16.20 -15.32
C ASN A 40 21.15 -14.80 -14.94
N LEU A 41 21.48 -14.63 -13.66
CA LEU A 41 22.22 -13.47 -13.18
C LEU A 41 23.52 -13.44 -13.99
N THR A 42 23.55 -12.59 -15.01
CA THR A 42 24.78 -12.25 -15.75
C THR A 42 25.83 -11.79 -14.75
N ALA A 43 27.10 -12.00 -15.09
CA ALA A 43 28.30 -11.68 -14.29
C ALA A 43 28.14 -10.38 -13.49
N PRO A 44 28.79 -10.25 -12.31
CA PRO A 44 28.59 -9.12 -11.43
C PRO A 44 28.77 -7.83 -12.23
N HIS A 45 27.66 -7.12 -12.47
CA HIS A 45 27.71 -5.79 -13.05
C HIS A 45 28.62 -4.97 -12.13
N ASN A 46 29.62 -4.34 -12.72
CA ASN A 46 30.46 -3.44 -11.96
C ASN A 46 29.57 -2.26 -11.54
N PHE A 47 29.06 -2.30 -10.31
CA PHE A 47 28.15 -1.29 -9.75
C PHE A 47 28.72 0.12 -9.91
N GLN A 48 30.03 0.30 -9.71
CA GLN A 48 30.70 1.59 -9.89
C GLN A 48 30.68 2.04 -11.37
N GLN A 49 30.80 1.10 -12.32
CA GLN A 49 30.66 1.42 -13.74
C GLN A 49 29.24 1.86 -14.09
N CYS A 50 28.23 1.21 -13.49
CA CYS A 50 26.83 1.64 -13.65
C CYS A 50 26.63 3.04 -13.11
N LEU A 51 27.10 3.37 -11.90
CA LEU A 51 27.03 4.72 -11.35
C LEU A 51 27.74 5.72 -12.28
N ALA A 52 28.91 5.39 -12.81
CA ALA A 52 29.60 6.26 -13.78
C ALA A 52 28.75 6.54 -15.04
N ASN A 53 28.03 5.54 -15.53
CA ASN A 53 27.14 5.68 -16.68
C ASN A 53 25.90 6.54 -16.38
N LEU A 54 25.40 6.54 -15.14
CA LEU A 54 24.27 7.35 -14.71
C LEU A 54 24.61 8.84 -14.52
N ARG A 55 25.90 9.20 -14.41
CA ARG A 55 26.36 10.56 -14.12
C ARG A 55 25.75 11.61 -15.05
N SER A 56 25.85 11.41 -16.34
CA SER A 56 25.32 12.38 -17.32
C SER A 56 23.81 12.59 -17.18
N GLN A 57 23.06 11.51 -16.86
CA GLN A 57 21.62 11.60 -16.64
C GLN A 57 21.32 12.38 -15.35
N ALA A 58 22.10 12.17 -14.29
CA ALA A 58 21.97 12.91 -13.04
C ALA A 58 22.21 14.43 -13.26
N MET A 59 23.27 14.81 -13.99
CA MET A 59 23.56 16.21 -14.33
C MET A 59 22.40 16.84 -15.12
N ASN A 60 21.90 16.13 -16.13
CA ASN A 60 20.76 16.59 -16.94
C ASN A 60 19.47 16.71 -16.11
N SER A 61 19.36 16.02 -15.00
CA SER A 61 18.24 16.11 -14.06
C SER A 61 18.40 17.17 -12.97
N GLY A 62 19.51 17.92 -12.95
CA GLY A 62 19.75 19.00 -12.00
C GLY A 62 20.60 18.64 -10.77
N VAL A 63 21.17 17.44 -10.70
CA VAL A 63 22.18 17.09 -9.71
C VAL A 63 23.51 17.71 -10.14
N ASN A 64 24.19 18.44 -9.26
CA ASN A 64 25.51 18.98 -9.57
C ASN A 64 26.63 17.93 -9.40
N ASP A 65 27.77 18.18 -10.04
CA ASP A 65 28.92 17.27 -10.01
C ASP A 65 29.40 16.94 -8.61
N SER A 66 29.51 17.94 -7.74
CA SER A 66 30.00 17.75 -6.38
C SER A 66 29.04 16.92 -5.51
N THR A 67 27.74 17.08 -5.70
CA THR A 67 26.73 16.25 -5.02
C THR A 67 26.80 14.81 -5.51
N TYR A 68 26.86 14.61 -6.84
CA TYR A 68 26.97 13.28 -7.41
C TYR A 68 28.21 12.55 -6.90
N ASP A 69 29.39 13.17 -6.99
CA ASP A 69 30.64 12.57 -6.53
C ASP A 69 30.61 12.26 -5.04
N ARG A 70 30.15 13.20 -4.22
CA ARG A 70 30.04 13.01 -2.77
C ARG A 70 29.24 11.76 -2.41
N TYR A 71 28.13 11.53 -3.06
CA TYR A 71 27.19 10.47 -2.69
C TYR A 71 27.37 9.16 -3.47
N THR A 72 28.24 9.12 -4.50
CA THR A 72 28.47 7.89 -5.29
C THR A 72 29.85 7.28 -5.11
N GLN A 73 30.89 8.07 -4.81
CA GLN A 73 32.28 7.59 -4.79
C GLN A 73 32.52 6.38 -3.85
N ASN A 74 31.81 6.30 -2.74
CA ASN A 74 31.92 5.21 -1.75
C ASN A 74 30.63 4.40 -1.62
N LEU A 75 29.67 4.59 -2.54
CA LEU A 75 28.42 3.90 -2.47
C LEU A 75 28.59 2.42 -2.83
N THR A 76 28.12 1.55 -1.95
CA THR A 76 28.12 0.09 -2.14
C THR A 76 26.69 -0.41 -2.38
N PRO A 77 26.49 -1.45 -3.19
CA PRO A 77 25.15 -1.98 -3.43
C PRO A 77 24.63 -2.75 -2.22
N ASP A 78 23.31 -2.70 -2.02
CA ASP A 78 22.57 -3.57 -1.11
C ASP A 78 21.66 -4.50 -1.93
N TYR A 79 22.12 -5.70 -2.22
CA TYR A 79 21.36 -6.66 -3.03
C TYR A 79 20.11 -7.20 -2.33
N SER A 80 19.94 -7.00 -1.01
CA SER A 80 18.73 -7.42 -0.29
C SER A 80 17.46 -6.72 -0.79
N VAL A 81 17.60 -5.55 -1.43
CA VAL A 81 16.46 -4.83 -2.02
C VAL A 81 15.94 -5.48 -3.30
N ILE A 82 16.79 -6.24 -4.01
CA ILE A 82 16.42 -6.94 -5.26
C ILE A 82 15.41 -8.06 -4.97
N ASP A 83 15.60 -8.81 -3.89
CA ASP A 83 14.70 -9.90 -3.49
C ASP A 83 13.30 -9.38 -3.18
N LYS A 84 13.17 -8.13 -2.76
CA LYS A 84 11.91 -7.48 -2.40
C LYS A 84 11.11 -6.96 -3.60
N LEU A 85 11.72 -6.82 -4.79
CA LEU A 85 11.05 -6.31 -5.99
C LEU A 85 9.79 -7.10 -6.39
N ASN A 86 9.69 -8.36 -6.00
CA ASN A 86 8.56 -9.23 -6.34
C ASN A 86 7.53 -9.37 -5.20
N TYR A 87 7.78 -8.75 -4.05
CA TYR A 87 6.89 -8.83 -2.90
C TYR A 87 6.02 -7.56 -2.82
N GLN A 88 4.76 -7.70 -3.20
CA GLN A 88 3.75 -6.62 -3.19
C GLN A 88 2.48 -7.16 -2.50
N PRO A 89 2.41 -7.09 -1.16
CA PRO A 89 1.31 -7.69 -0.38
C PRO A 89 -0.06 -7.09 -0.70
N GLU A 90 -0.13 -5.83 -1.11
CA GLU A 90 -1.35 -5.14 -1.50
C GLU A 90 -2.07 -5.75 -2.72
N PHE A 91 -1.35 -6.54 -3.53
CA PHE A 91 -1.90 -7.25 -4.69
C PHE A 91 -2.04 -8.76 -4.48
N SER A 92 -1.34 -9.34 -3.51
CA SER A 92 -1.28 -10.79 -3.28
C SER A 92 -1.99 -11.26 -2.02
N THR A 93 -2.20 -10.38 -1.06
CA THR A 93 -2.90 -10.69 0.20
C THR A 93 -4.41 -10.55 -0.01
N PRO A 94 -5.23 -11.52 0.42
CA PRO A 94 -6.67 -11.35 0.41
C PRO A 94 -7.08 -10.07 1.13
N ILE A 95 -8.08 -9.35 0.57
CA ILE A 95 -8.42 -8.00 1.06
C ILE A 95 -8.85 -8.00 2.54
N TRP A 96 -9.52 -9.03 3.01
CA TRP A 96 -9.91 -9.15 4.42
C TRP A 96 -8.72 -9.32 5.36
N ASP A 97 -7.65 -10.01 4.92
CA ASP A 97 -6.41 -10.12 5.69
C ASP A 97 -5.62 -8.80 5.67
N TYR A 98 -5.63 -8.12 4.52
CA TYR A 98 -4.98 -6.83 4.35
C TYR A 98 -5.62 -5.78 5.27
N LEU A 99 -6.95 -5.67 5.23
CA LEU A 99 -7.71 -4.72 6.04
C LEU A 99 -7.62 -5.03 7.53
N SER A 100 -7.77 -6.29 7.95
CA SER A 100 -7.70 -6.66 9.37
C SER A 100 -6.34 -6.38 10.00
N GLY A 101 -5.27 -6.35 9.19
CA GLY A 101 -3.93 -5.96 9.66
C GLY A 101 -3.66 -4.46 9.69
N LEU A 102 -4.47 -3.67 8.98
CA LEU A 102 -4.28 -2.23 8.85
C LEU A 102 -5.38 -1.40 9.51
N VAL A 103 -6.55 -1.97 9.77
CA VAL A 103 -7.72 -1.28 10.36
C VAL A 103 -8.22 -2.08 11.55
N ASP A 104 -7.38 -2.26 12.55
CA ASP A 104 -7.73 -2.90 13.81
C ASP A 104 -7.99 -1.85 14.91
N GLU A 105 -8.55 -2.31 16.03
CA GLU A 105 -8.93 -1.43 17.13
C GLU A 105 -7.71 -0.73 17.76
N GLU A 106 -6.56 -1.40 17.84
CA GLU A 106 -5.32 -0.80 18.37
C GLU A 106 -4.90 0.40 17.53
N ARG A 107 -4.93 0.27 16.18
CA ARG A 107 -4.60 1.38 15.28
C ARG A 107 -5.64 2.49 15.32
N VAL A 108 -6.93 2.15 15.45
CA VAL A 108 -7.99 3.16 15.59
C VAL A 108 -7.80 3.98 16.88
N GLN A 109 -7.53 3.31 18.01
CA GLN A 109 -7.28 4.00 19.28
C GLN A 109 -6.03 4.89 19.21
N LEU A 110 -4.93 4.39 18.67
CA LEU A 110 -3.71 5.16 18.49
C LEU A 110 -3.94 6.35 17.54
N GLY A 111 -4.66 6.15 16.46
CA GLY A 111 -5.02 7.23 15.53
C GLY A 111 -5.86 8.33 16.18
N ARG A 112 -6.82 7.96 17.03
CA ARG A 112 -7.58 8.94 17.84
C ARG A 112 -6.70 9.72 18.81
N GLN A 113 -5.71 9.07 19.43
CA GLN A 113 -4.71 9.74 20.26
C GLN A 113 -3.89 10.74 19.43
N LYS A 114 -3.45 10.34 18.21
CA LYS A 114 -2.71 11.22 17.30
C LYS A 114 -3.56 12.42 16.82
N LEU A 115 -4.85 12.21 16.54
CA LEU A 115 -5.79 13.30 16.24
C LEU A 115 -5.87 14.32 17.38
N ALA A 116 -5.95 13.85 18.63
CA ALA A 116 -5.97 14.72 19.80
C ALA A 116 -4.63 15.42 20.03
N GLN A 117 -3.52 14.69 19.90
CA GLN A 117 -2.16 15.21 20.10
C GLN A 117 -1.80 16.32 19.10
N HIS A 118 -2.22 16.18 17.84
CA HIS A 118 -1.88 17.10 16.74
C HIS A 118 -3.06 17.98 16.29
N ARG A 119 -4.05 18.18 17.18
CA ARG A 119 -5.32 18.88 16.86
C ARG A 119 -5.10 20.23 16.17
N ASP A 120 -4.23 21.07 16.70
CA ASP A 120 -4.04 22.45 16.21
C ASP A 120 -3.42 22.45 14.80
N VAL A 121 -2.41 21.61 14.57
CA VAL A 121 -1.80 21.43 13.27
C VAL A 121 -2.81 20.88 12.28
N LEU A 122 -3.51 19.80 12.64
CA LEU A 122 -4.51 19.16 11.78
C LEU A 122 -5.67 20.08 11.43
N SER A 123 -6.11 20.94 12.36
CA SER A 123 -7.15 21.93 12.08
C SER A 123 -6.69 22.96 11.04
N ARG A 124 -5.45 23.44 11.14
CA ARG A 124 -4.86 24.35 10.13
C ARG A 124 -4.68 23.65 8.78
N VAL A 125 -4.20 22.40 8.78
CA VAL A 125 -4.05 21.57 7.56
C VAL A 125 -5.40 21.36 6.88
N ALA A 126 -6.44 20.97 7.63
CA ALA A 126 -7.77 20.79 7.08
C ALA A 126 -8.36 22.08 6.49
N ALA A 127 -8.15 23.21 7.17
CA ALA A 127 -8.58 24.53 6.67
C ALA A 127 -7.85 24.93 5.37
N THR A 128 -6.57 24.62 5.26
CA THR A 128 -5.72 24.99 4.10
C THR A 128 -6.01 24.11 2.89
N TYR A 129 -6.12 22.80 3.07
CA TYR A 129 -6.20 21.85 1.96
C TYR A 129 -7.61 21.27 1.72
N GLY A 130 -8.52 21.44 2.68
CA GLY A 130 -9.88 20.92 2.60
C GLY A 130 -9.97 19.39 2.75
N VAL A 131 -8.93 18.76 3.30
CA VAL A 131 -8.86 17.32 3.58
C VAL A 131 -9.14 17.10 5.07
N PRO A 132 -10.08 16.22 5.46
CA PRO A 132 -10.36 15.95 6.87
C PRO A 132 -9.13 15.44 7.62
N ALA A 133 -8.98 15.86 8.88
CA ALA A 133 -7.90 15.44 9.76
C ALA A 133 -7.79 13.91 9.88
N GLU A 134 -8.94 13.24 9.96
CA GLU A 134 -9.03 11.79 10.06
C GLU A 134 -8.47 11.08 8.84
N THR A 135 -8.68 11.64 7.64
CA THR A 135 -8.13 11.08 6.40
C THR A 135 -6.59 11.23 6.38
N VAL A 136 -6.07 12.39 6.77
CA VAL A 136 -4.63 12.63 6.85
C VAL A 136 -3.98 11.69 7.86
N VAL A 137 -4.58 11.54 9.03
CA VAL A 137 -4.09 10.63 10.08
C VAL A 137 -4.23 9.17 9.67
N ALA A 138 -5.27 8.80 8.89
CA ALA A 138 -5.41 7.47 8.35
C ALA A 138 -4.28 7.11 7.36
N VAL A 139 -3.89 8.03 6.47
CA VAL A 139 -2.69 7.85 5.62
C VAL A 139 -1.46 7.63 6.49
N TRP A 140 -1.22 8.50 7.46
CA TRP A 140 -0.08 8.38 8.39
C TRP A 140 -0.05 7.03 9.12
N GLY A 141 -1.22 6.57 9.57
CA GLY A 141 -1.37 5.27 10.24
C GLY A 141 -1.05 4.07 9.34
N VAL A 142 -1.52 4.10 8.10
CA VAL A 142 -1.30 3.01 7.14
C VAL A 142 0.15 3.00 6.64
N GLU A 143 0.73 4.16 6.37
CA GLU A 143 2.07 4.29 5.81
C GLU A 143 3.19 3.91 6.77
N SER A 144 3.13 4.39 8.00
CA SER A 144 4.26 4.24 8.92
C SER A 144 3.85 3.89 10.35
N ASN A 145 2.61 3.43 10.58
CA ASN A 145 2.09 3.25 11.93
C ASN A 145 2.29 4.51 12.80
N PHE A 146 1.91 5.66 12.25
CA PHE A 146 2.07 6.98 12.87
C PHE A 146 3.53 7.37 13.18
N GLY A 147 4.44 7.01 12.29
CA GLY A 147 5.87 7.34 12.37
C GLY A 147 6.74 6.28 13.04
N ASP A 148 6.16 5.23 13.64
CA ASP A 148 6.94 4.19 14.32
C ASP A 148 7.74 3.30 13.36
N THR A 149 7.31 3.17 12.10
CA THR A 149 7.88 2.25 11.10
C THR A 149 8.10 2.96 9.77
N SER A 150 9.04 3.90 9.71
CA SER A 150 9.33 4.67 8.49
C SER A 150 10.37 4.01 7.55
N GLY A 151 10.85 2.81 7.89
CA GLY A 151 11.90 2.11 7.16
C GLY A 151 13.31 2.44 7.65
N SER A 152 14.28 1.57 7.32
CA SER A 152 15.65 1.67 7.81
C SER A 152 16.72 1.62 6.72
N TYR A 153 16.34 1.45 5.45
CA TYR A 153 17.27 1.40 4.33
C TYR A 153 17.82 2.80 4.04
N PRO A 154 19.16 2.97 3.95
CA PRO A 154 19.73 4.21 3.43
C PRO A 154 19.24 4.41 1.99
N LEU A 155 18.53 5.51 1.74
CA LEU A 155 17.82 5.71 0.46
C LEU A 155 18.76 5.72 -0.74
N LEU A 156 19.90 6.39 -0.64
CA LEU A 156 20.86 6.44 -1.74
C LEU A 156 21.41 5.06 -2.07
N GLN A 157 21.66 4.22 -1.06
CA GLN A 157 22.14 2.86 -1.27
C GLN A 157 21.06 1.98 -1.94
N ALA A 158 19.84 2.01 -1.40
CA ALA A 158 18.72 1.24 -1.93
C ALA A 158 18.40 1.67 -3.38
N LEU A 159 18.20 2.97 -3.61
CA LEU A 159 17.86 3.51 -4.93
C LEU A 159 19.02 3.37 -5.93
N GLY A 160 20.25 3.59 -5.52
CA GLY A 160 21.44 3.36 -6.36
C GLY A 160 21.55 1.90 -6.79
N THR A 161 21.31 0.95 -5.89
CA THR A 161 21.26 -0.48 -6.24
C THR A 161 20.15 -0.78 -7.24
N LEU A 162 18.92 -0.31 -6.99
CA LEU A 162 17.78 -0.53 -7.87
C LEU A 162 17.90 0.19 -9.22
N SER A 163 18.71 1.25 -9.30
CA SER A 163 19.02 1.95 -10.55
C SER A 163 19.95 1.14 -11.45
N CYS A 164 20.79 0.32 -10.87
CA CYS A 164 21.79 -0.48 -11.57
C CYS A 164 21.36 -1.93 -11.77
N GLU A 165 20.51 -2.45 -10.90
CA GLU A 165 20.16 -3.86 -10.84
C GLU A 165 18.64 -4.07 -10.80
N GLY A 166 18.20 -5.23 -11.29
CA GLY A 166 16.79 -5.60 -11.27
C GLY A 166 15.95 -4.98 -12.38
N ARG A 167 14.67 -4.79 -12.13
CA ARG A 167 13.69 -4.25 -13.09
C ARG A 167 13.34 -2.79 -12.76
N ARG A 168 12.81 -2.04 -13.75
CA ARG A 168 12.39 -0.63 -13.62
C ARG A 168 13.55 0.33 -13.28
N GLN A 169 14.76 0.03 -13.74
CA GLN A 169 15.96 0.84 -13.47
C GLN A 169 15.76 2.32 -13.79
N GLY A 170 15.11 2.66 -14.92
CA GLY A 170 14.81 4.05 -15.27
C GLY A 170 13.91 4.79 -14.27
N PHE A 171 12.97 4.10 -13.63
CA PHE A 171 12.18 4.67 -12.54
C PHE A 171 13.05 4.93 -11.31
N PHE A 172 13.82 3.92 -10.89
CA PHE A 172 14.64 4.05 -9.68
C PHE A 172 15.79 5.04 -9.84
N SER A 173 16.38 5.20 -11.05
CA SER A 173 17.37 6.23 -11.30
C SER A 173 16.76 7.63 -11.19
N GLY A 174 15.52 7.84 -11.64
CA GLY A 174 14.80 9.09 -11.41
C GLY A 174 14.66 9.41 -9.92
N GLU A 175 14.23 8.42 -9.11
CA GLU A 175 14.11 8.56 -7.65
C GLU A 175 15.47 8.78 -6.96
N PHE A 176 16.53 8.12 -7.44
CA PHE A 176 17.89 8.30 -6.95
C PHE A 176 18.39 9.74 -7.17
N PHE A 177 18.13 10.31 -8.35
CA PHE A 177 18.50 11.69 -8.65
C PHE A 177 17.67 12.68 -7.82
N SER A 178 16.38 12.41 -7.64
CA SER A 178 15.52 13.21 -6.75
C SER A 178 16.04 13.20 -5.30
N ALA A 179 16.44 12.03 -4.78
CA ALA A 179 17.03 11.92 -3.44
C ALA A 179 18.32 12.75 -3.31
N MET A 180 19.16 12.76 -4.35
CA MET A 180 20.36 13.61 -4.38
C MET A 180 20.01 15.10 -4.40
N ARG A 181 19.00 15.52 -5.17
CA ARG A 181 18.58 16.93 -5.21
C ARG A 181 18.01 17.42 -3.88
N ILE A 182 17.26 16.56 -3.16
CA ILE A 182 16.80 16.87 -1.79
C ILE A 182 17.99 17.19 -0.88
N LEU A 183 19.03 16.35 -0.93
CA LEU A 183 20.25 16.57 -0.16
C LEU A 183 21.03 17.81 -0.64
N GLN A 184 21.03 18.07 -1.95
CA GLN A 184 21.67 19.24 -2.55
C GLN A 184 21.00 20.56 -2.11
N HIS A 185 19.68 20.56 -1.96
CA HIS A 185 18.94 21.73 -1.47
C HIS A 185 19.11 21.95 0.04
N GLY A 186 19.42 20.88 0.80
CA GLY A 186 19.67 20.98 2.23
C GLY A 186 18.41 20.93 3.09
N ASP A 187 17.26 20.56 2.53
CA ASP A 187 16.03 20.35 3.31
C ASP A 187 16.18 19.21 4.32
N LEU A 188 16.93 18.16 3.96
CA LEU A 188 17.19 16.99 4.78
C LEU A 188 18.70 16.66 4.82
N SER A 189 19.15 16.08 5.92
CA SER A 189 20.48 15.50 6.06
C SER A 189 20.53 14.06 5.53
N GLU A 190 21.74 13.57 5.23
CA GLU A 190 21.93 12.17 4.81
C GLU A 190 21.46 11.18 5.88
N GLN A 191 21.59 11.50 7.16
CA GLN A 191 21.13 10.67 8.28
C GLN A 191 19.60 10.50 8.30
N GLN A 192 18.85 11.51 7.83
CA GLN A 192 17.40 11.48 7.72
C GLN A 192 16.93 10.73 6.47
N MET A 193 17.80 10.56 5.46
CA MET A 193 17.46 9.87 4.20
C MET A 193 17.47 8.35 4.37
N LYS A 194 16.58 7.87 5.26
CA LYS A 194 16.29 6.45 5.49
C LYS A 194 14.82 6.19 5.24
N GLY A 195 14.50 5.01 4.71
CA GLY A 195 13.12 4.68 4.37
C GLY A 195 12.92 3.21 4.01
N SER A 196 11.96 2.95 3.15
CA SER A 196 11.68 1.62 2.62
C SER A 196 12.77 1.17 1.65
N TRP A 197 12.79 -0.14 1.39
CA TRP A 197 13.68 -0.73 0.38
C TRP A 197 13.52 -0.14 -1.02
N ALA A 198 12.36 0.43 -1.34
CA ALA A 198 12.01 1.01 -2.64
C ALA A 198 12.20 2.54 -2.70
N GLY A 199 12.63 3.17 -1.60
CA GLY A 199 12.93 4.59 -1.57
C GLY A 199 11.84 5.51 -0.98
N ALA A 200 10.70 4.98 -0.57
CA ALA A 200 9.70 5.76 0.16
C ALA A 200 10.19 6.08 1.58
N PHE A 201 9.97 7.31 2.07
CA PHE A 201 10.54 7.76 3.32
C PHE A 201 9.67 8.75 4.10
N GLY A 202 10.05 8.96 5.37
CA GLY A 202 9.38 9.88 6.28
C GLY A 202 8.08 9.34 6.86
N HIS A 203 7.40 10.17 7.60
CA HIS A 203 6.13 9.82 8.29
C HIS A 203 5.05 9.28 7.37
N THR A 204 4.96 9.79 6.14
CA THR A 204 3.90 9.47 5.17
C THR A 204 4.44 8.83 3.89
N GLN A 205 5.67 8.31 3.95
CA GLN A 205 6.28 7.44 2.94
C GLN A 205 6.22 8.01 1.51
N PHE A 206 6.63 9.27 1.34
CA PHE A 206 6.78 9.87 0.01
C PHE A 206 7.97 9.26 -0.72
N MET A 207 7.79 9.05 -2.03
CA MET A 207 8.94 8.86 -2.92
C MET A 207 9.70 10.18 -3.07
N PRO A 208 11.03 10.17 -3.31
CA PRO A 208 11.81 11.39 -3.49
C PRO A 208 11.24 12.36 -4.54
N SER A 209 10.78 11.86 -5.68
CA SER A 209 10.14 12.71 -6.70
C SER A 209 8.81 13.32 -6.22
N THR A 210 8.03 12.57 -5.44
CA THR A 210 6.80 13.08 -4.82
C THR A 210 7.10 14.15 -3.78
N TYR A 211 8.18 13.97 -3.02
CA TYR A 211 8.66 14.99 -2.08
C TYR A 211 9.01 16.29 -2.82
N GLU A 212 9.78 16.24 -3.89
CA GLU A 212 10.12 17.42 -4.68
C GLU A 212 8.89 18.14 -5.23
N GLU A 213 7.89 17.38 -5.69
CA GLU A 213 6.66 17.92 -6.28
C GLU A 213 5.70 18.50 -5.21
N LEU A 214 5.55 17.85 -4.06
CA LEU A 214 4.38 18.06 -3.19
C LEU A 214 4.70 18.30 -1.70
N ALA A 215 5.95 18.13 -1.25
CA ALA A 215 6.32 18.44 0.12
C ALA A 215 6.21 19.95 0.39
N VAL A 216 5.71 20.30 1.57
CA VAL A 216 5.52 21.69 2.00
C VAL A 216 6.21 21.93 3.33
N ASP A 217 6.77 23.11 3.51
CA ASP A 217 7.20 23.69 4.77
C ASP A 217 5.96 24.35 5.40
N PHE A 218 5.35 23.69 6.37
CA PHE A 218 4.07 24.13 6.94
C PHE A 218 4.21 24.95 8.21
N ASP A 219 5.31 24.82 8.93
CA ASP A 219 5.60 25.65 10.10
C ASP A 219 6.42 26.90 9.78
N GLY A 220 6.99 26.97 8.57
CA GLY A 220 7.69 28.14 8.03
C GLY A 220 9.13 28.26 8.53
N ASP A 221 9.78 27.15 8.88
CA ASP A 221 11.17 27.14 9.34
C ASP A 221 12.21 27.19 8.20
N GLY A 222 11.75 27.13 6.95
CA GLY A 222 12.56 27.17 5.73
C GLY A 222 12.95 25.80 5.20
N HIS A 223 12.51 24.71 5.84
CA HIS A 223 12.79 23.34 5.44
C HIS A 223 11.49 22.56 5.27
N ARG A 224 11.49 21.57 4.37
CA ARG A 224 10.38 20.64 4.16
C ARG A 224 10.74 19.30 4.80
N ASP A 225 10.58 19.14 6.10
CA ASP A 225 11.05 17.97 6.84
C ASP A 225 9.91 16.96 7.10
N LEU A 226 9.74 15.96 6.22
CA LEU A 226 8.77 14.89 6.38
C LEU A 226 9.26 13.77 7.32
N VAL A 227 10.47 13.86 7.85
CA VAL A 227 11.10 12.82 8.68
C VAL A 227 11.00 13.17 10.17
N SER A 228 11.34 14.40 10.53
CA SER A 228 11.40 14.84 11.93
C SER A 228 10.29 15.85 12.28
N ASN A 229 9.67 16.48 11.28
CA ASN A 229 8.61 17.47 11.43
C ASN A 229 7.24 16.88 11.05
N THR A 230 6.44 16.55 12.06
CA THR A 230 5.11 16.00 11.86
C THR A 230 4.16 17.00 11.17
N ALA A 231 4.32 18.30 11.39
CA ALA A 231 3.44 19.31 10.76
C ALA A 231 3.64 19.33 9.23
N ASP A 232 4.88 19.32 8.77
CA ASP A 232 5.21 19.25 7.35
C ASP A 232 4.73 17.94 6.72
N ALA A 233 4.92 16.82 7.40
CA ALA A 233 4.48 15.52 6.91
C ALA A 233 2.96 15.44 6.73
N LEU A 234 2.18 15.90 7.71
CA LEU A 234 0.72 15.92 7.65
C LEU A 234 0.19 16.90 6.60
N ALA A 235 0.80 18.07 6.51
CA ALA A 235 0.43 19.09 5.53
C ALA A 235 0.79 18.63 4.09
N SER A 236 1.96 18.03 3.90
CA SER A 236 2.37 17.46 2.60
C SER A 236 1.42 16.35 2.16
N THR A 237 0.96 15.50 3.08
CA THR A 237 -0.05 14.48 2.79
C THR A 237 -1.37 15.09 2.33
N ALA A 238 -1.85 16.12 3.02
CA ALA A 238 -3.06 16.82 2.63
C ALA A 238 -2.90 17.55 1.28
N ASN A 239 -1.73 18.17 1.05
CA ASN A 239 -1.38 18.76 -0.24
C ASN A 239 -1.40 17.72 -1.36
N PHE A 240 -0.78 16.55 -1.14
CA PHE A 240 -0.82 15.44 -2.10
C PHE A 240 -2.27 15.11 -2.49
N LEU A 241 -3.13 14.82 -1.52
CA LEU A 241 -4.53 14.48 -1.78
C LEU A 241 -5.26 15.61 -2.53
N LYS A 242 -5.03 16.86 -2.16
CA LYS A 242 -5.58 18.05 -2.85
C LYS A 242 -5.14 18.11 -4.31
N GLN A 243 -3.85 17.95 -4.60
CA GLN A 243 -3.30 17.99 -5.95
C GLN A 243 -3.76 16.80 -6.81
N ARG A 244 -4.05 15.65 -6.17
CA ARG A 244 -4.64 14.48 -6.84
C ARG A 244 -6.16 14.55 -6.97
N GLY A 245 -6.76 15.71 -6.68
CA GLY A 245 -8.16 16.04 -6.99
C GLY A 245 -9.14 15.75 -5.86
N TRP A 246 -8.68 15.79 -4.60
CA TRP A 246 -9.58 15.75 -3.44
C TRP A 246 -10.62 16.86 -3.53
N GLN A 247 -11.88 16.50 -3.31
CA GLN A 247 -13.02 17.40 -3.29
C GLN A 247 -13.51 17.58 -1.86
N THR A 248 -13.32 18.78 -1.32
CA THR A 248 -13.74 19.15 0.04
C THR A 248 -15.23 18.92 0.24
N GLY A 249 -15.59 18.25 1.33
CA GLY A 249 -16.99 17.95 1.68
C GLY A 249 -17.61 16.78 0.93
N GLN A 250 -16.91 16.15 -0.02
CA GLN A 250 -17.35 14.91 -0.67
C GLN A 250 -16.79 13.70 0.10
N PRO A 251 -17.56 12.60 0.32
CA PRO A 251 -17.02 11.39 0.91
C PRO A 251 -16.05 10.69 -0.05
N TRP A 252 -15.26 9.73 0.45
CA TRP A 252 -14.52 8.83 -0.41
C TRP A 252 -15.45 7.82 -1.10
N GLY A 253 -16.47 7.35 -0.39
CA GLY A 253 -17.45 6.36 -0.80
C GLY A 253 -18.27 5.90 0.39
N PHE A 254 -19.02 4.83 0.18
CA PHE A 254 -19.76 4.10 1.21
C PHE A 254 -20.13 2.70 0.72
N GLU A 255 -20.37 1.80 1.67
CA GLU A 255 -20.85 0.46 1.40
C GLU A 255 -22.31 0.51 0.91
N ILE A 256 -22.64 -0.37 -0.06
CA ILE A 256 -23.95 -0.43 -0.69
C ILE A 256 -24.52 -1.84 -0.69
N LYS A 257 -25.85 -1.92 -0.88
CA LYS A 257 -26.57 -3.13 -1.29
C LYS A 257 -27.18 -2.90 -2.65
N ILE A 258 -27.18 -3.96 -3.45
CA ILE A 258 -27.81 -3.99 -4.78
C ILE A 258 -28.99 -4.94 -4.76
N PRO A 259 -30.02 -4.76 -5.63
CA PRO A 259 -31.09 -5.73 -5.80
C PRO A 259 -30.55 -7.08 -6.31
N GLU A 260 -31.15 -8.20 -5.88
CA GLU A 260 -30.73 -9.57 -6.24
C GLU A 260 -30.61 -9.80 -7.76
N ARG A 261 -31.39 -9.08 -8.58
CA ARG A 261 -31.37 -9.23 -10.04
C ARG A 261 -30.39 -8.29 -10.74
N MET A 262 -29.70 -7.45 -10.00
CA MET A 262 -28.73 -6.51 -10.58
C MET A 262 -27.38 -7.21 -10.79
N SER A 263 -26.93 -7.26 -12.04
CA SER A 263 -25.58 -7.72 -12.36
C SER A 263 -24.57 -6.58 -12.21
N ILE A 264 -23.44 -6.87 -11.61
CA ILE A 264 -22.29 -5.94 -11.55
C ILE A 264 -21.26 -6.22 -12.65
N ALA A 265 -21.55 -7.12 -13.58
CA ALA A 265 -20.66 -7.42 -14.69
C ALA A 265 -20.34 -6.17 -15.52
N GLY A 266 -19.04 -5.89 -15.68
CA GLY A 266 -18.56 -4.69 -16.38
C GLY A 266 -18.55 -3.40 -15.55
N GLU A 267 -19.12 -3.40 -14.35
CA GLU A 267 -19.01 -2.26 -13.44
C GLU A 267 -17.62 -2.24 -12.79
N ASN A 268 -17.10 -1.06 -12.58
CA ASN A 268 -15.85 -0.84 -11.85
C ASN A 268 -15.77 0.61 -11.34
N ARG A 269 -14.81 0.89 -10.46
CA ARG A 269 -14.64 2.22 -9.86
C ARG A 269 -14.42 3.36 -10.85
N ARG A 270 -13.94 3.07 -12.08
CA ARG A 270 -13.65 4.08 -13.11
C ARG A 270 -14.89 4.43 -13.94
N ASN A 271 -15.82 3.49 -14.08
CA ASN A 271 -17.09 3.69 -14.79
C ASN A 271 -18.09 4.41 -13.90
N LYS A 272 -17.85 5.72 -13.65
CA LYS A 272 -18.70 6.50 -12.76
C LYS A 272 -20.01 6.86 -13.44
N LYS A 273 -21.12 6.64 -12.70
CA LYS A 273 -22.48 7.02 -13.06
C LYS A 273 -23.02 8.01 -12.02
N THR A 274 -24.04 8.75 -12.38
CA THR A 274 -24.73 9.66 -11.44
C THR A 274 -25.42 8.88 -10.32
N LEU A 275 -25.56 9.48 -9.15
CA LEU A 275 -26.32 8.86 -8.06
C LEU A 275 -27.77 8.64 -8.44
N SER A 276 -28.40 9.52 -9.23
CA SER A 276 -29.74 9.29 -9.76
C SER A 276 -29.82 8.00 -10.58
N SER A 277 -28.80 7.68 -11.39
CA SER A 277 -28.71 6.43 -12.13
C SER A 277 -28.61 5.21 -11.21
N TRP A 278 -27.83 5.28 -10.13
CA TRP A 278 -27.74 4.19 -9.15
C TRP A 278 -29.03 4.01 -8.37
N VAL A 279 -29.68 5.10 -7.96
CA VAL A 279 -31.00 5.08 -7.30
C VAL A 279 -32.06 4.43 -8.19
N SER A 280 -32.09 4.77 -9.49
CA SER A 280 -33.06 4.19 -10.44
C SER A 280 -32.85 2.69 -10.65
N GLN A 281 -31.67 2.16 -10.40
CA GLN A 281 -31.34 0.73 -10.41
C GLN A 281 -31.64 0.04 -9.07
N GLY A 282 -32.16 0.76 -8.07
CA GLY A 282 -32.51 0.22 -6.77
C GLY A 282 -31.33 0.05 -5.79
N VAL A 283 -30.17 0.67 -6.09
CA VAL A 283 -29.01 0.64 -5.18
C VAL A 283 -29.30 1.50 -3.95
N VAL A 284 -28.95 1.00 -2.77
CA VAL A 284 -29.11 1.68 -1.48
C VAL A 284 -27.81 1.60 -0.68
N ARG A 285 -27.61 2.44 0.32
CA ARG A 285 -26.51 2.25 1.28
C ARG A 285 -26.74 0.97 2.10
N ALA A 286 -25.67 0.34 2.52
CA ALA A 286 -25.73 -0.91 3.28
C ALA A 286 -26.43 -0.75 4.63
N ASP A 287 -26.39 0.44 5.23
CA ASP A 287 -27.11 0.83 6.47
C ASP A 287 -28.58 1.20 6.24
N GLY A 288 -29.08 1.14 4.99
CA GLY A 288 -30.45 1.47 4.62
C GLY A 288 -30.70 2.96 4.41
N THR A 289 -29.75 3.84 4.62
CA THR A 289 -29.91 5.26 4.36
C THR A 289 -29.90 5.60 2.87
N PRO A 290 -30.50 6.74 2.42
CA PRO A 290 -30.48 7.14 1.02
C PRO A 290 -29.06 7.37 0.48
N LEU A 291 -28.84 7.07 -0.82
CA LEU A 291 -27.57 7.40 -1.49
C LEU A 291 -27.31 8.91 -1.53
N ILE A 292 -28.37 9.69 -1.76
CA ILE A 292 -28.32 11.14 -1.88
C ILE A 292 -28.64 11.74 -0.51
N GLN A 293 -27.59 12.21 0.17
CA GLN A 293 -27.70 12.91 1.45
C GLN A 293 -26.47 13.79 1.70
N GLY A 294 -26.57 14.74 2.61
CA GLY A 294 -25.51 15.70 2.94
C GLY A 294 -25.14 16.54 1.71
N ASN A 295 -23.86 16.54 1.35
CA ASN A 295 -23.33 17.29 0.19
C ASN A 295 -23.48 16.56 -1.14
N LEU A 296 -24.11 15.38 -1.15
CA LEU A 296 -24.34 14.60 -2.37
C LEU A 296 -25.70 14.98 -3.00
N ASN A 297 -25.74 15.02 -4.32
CA ASN A 297 -26.94 15.30 -5.11
C ASN A 297 -27.08 14.30 -6.26
N GLU A 298 -28.16 14.43 -7.03
CA GLU A 298 -28.49 13.54 -8.14
C GLU A 298 -27.39 13.45 -9.21
N SER A 299 -26.67 14.56 -9.45
CA SER A 299 -25.59 14.64 -10.45
C SER A 299 -24.23 14.20 -9.89
N SER A 300 -24.10 13.95 -8.59
CA SER A 300 -22.86 13.41 -8.01
C SER A 300 -22.54 12.07 -8.65
N VAL A 301 -21.26 11.83 -9.02
CA VAL A 301 -20.85 10.66 -9.77
C VAL A 301 -20.01 9.69 -8.91
N ALA A 302 -20.37 8.41 -8.93
CA ALA A 302 -19.66 7.34 -8.22
C ALA A 302 -19.53 6.10 -9.11
N GLY A 303 -18.45 5.36 -8.92
CA GLY A 303 -18.22 4.07 -9.57
C GLY A 303 -18.38 2.92 -8.57
N LEU A 304 -18.84 1.77 -9.06
CA LEU A 304 -18.97 0.56 -8.24
C LEU A 304 -17.60 -0.11 -8.07
N MET A 305 -17.26 -0.46 -6.84
CA MET A 305 -16.09 -1.26 -6.51
C MET A 305 -16.54 -2.52 -5.77
N ALA A 306 -16.08 -3.68 -6.23
CA ALA A 306 -16.40 -5.01 -5.69
C ALA A 306 -15.09 -5.77 -5.42
N PRO A 307 -14.34 -5.44 -4.35
CA PRO A 307 -12.97 -5.93 -4.17
C PRO A 307 -12.89 -7.43 -3.85
N ALA A 308 -14.00 -8.05 -3.47
CA ALA A 308 -14.12 -9.50 -3.24
C ALA A 308 -15.24 -10.12 -4.11
N GLY A 309 -15.62 -9.46 -5.20
CA GLY A 309 -16.71 -9.90 -6.07
C GLY A 309 -18.11 -9.66 -5.49
N GLU A 310 -19.13 -10.27 -6.09
CA GLU A 310 -20.55 -10.04 -5.78
C GLU A 310 -20.94 -10.51 -4.37
N ASN A 311 -20.22 -11.48 -3.82
CA ASN A 311 -20.54 -12.10 -2.52
C ASN A 311 -19.88 -11.37 -1.33
N GLY A 312 -19.15 -10.32 -1.56
CA GLY A 312 -18.51 -9.50 -0.54
C GLY A 312 -19.09 -8.10 -0.43
N PRO A 313 -18.51 -7.25 0.42
CA PRO A 313 -18.88 -5.84 0.50
C PRO A 313 -18.73 -5.14 -0.85
N LEU A 314 -19.75 -4.39 -1.24
CA LEU A 314 -19.78 -3.57 -2.44
C LEU A 314 -19.76 -2.09 -2.05
N PHE A 315 -19.10 -1.27 -2.85
CA PHE A 315 -18.95 0.15 -2.56
C PHE A 315 -19.30 1.02 -3.76
N LEU A 316 -19.93 2.16 -3.51
CA LEU A 316 -19.87 3.29 -4.43
C LEU A 316 -18.75 4.22 -4.00
N VAL A 317 -17.79 4.47 -4.91
CA VAL A 317 -16.60 5.27 -4.63
C VAL A 317 -16.57 6.53 -5.49
N PHE A 318 -16.20 7.64 -4.88
CA PHE A 318 -16.16 8.98 -5.47
C PHE A 318 -14.73 9.38 -5.88
N LYS A 319 -14.57 10.64 -6.26
CA LYS A 319 -13.27 11.20 -6.64
C LYS A 319 -12.25 11.17 -5.51
N ASN A 320 -12.70 11.30 -4.26
CA ASN A 320 -11.81 11.25 -3.10
C ASN A 320 -11.17 9.86 -2.89
N PHE A 321 -11.87 8.79 -3.26
CA PHE A 321 -11.25 7.46 -3.31
C PHE A 321 -10.14 7.39 -4.36
N ASP A 322 -10.35 8.01 -5.54
CA ASP A 322 -9.32 8.05 -6.58
C ASP A 322 -8.09 8.86 -6.12
N ALA A 323 -8.28 9.92 -5.33
CA ALA A 323 -7.18 10.68 -4.74
C ALA A 323 -6.36 9.83 -3.76
N ILE A 324 -7.03 9.07 -2.88
CA ILE A 324 -6.35 8.11 -1.98
C ILE A 324 -5.65 7.00 -2.79
N TYR A 325 -6.35 6.42 -3.77
CA TYR A 325 -5.81 5.38 -4.65
C TYR A 325 -4.53 5.81 -5.37
N SER A 326 -4.39 7.09 -5.71
CA SER A 326 -3.21 7.60 -6.41
C SER A 326 -1.92 7.53 -5.58
N TYR A 327 -2.03 7.30 -4.28
CA TYR A 327 -0.88 7.16 -3.38
C TYR A 327 -0.10 5.86 -3.64
N ASN A 328 -0.79 4.73 -3.82
CA ASN A 328 -0.17 3.41 -4.05
C ASN A 328 -0.90 2.53 -5.09
N ALA A 329 -1.76 3.07 -5.91
CA ALA A 329 -2.43 2.41 -7.04
C ALA A 329 -3.03 1.01 -6.78
N ALA A 330 -3.41 0.69 -5.53
CA ALA A 330 -4.05 -0.57 -5.12
C ALA A 330 -5.39 -0.29 -4.42
N GLU A 331 -6.44 -1.03 -4.77
CA GLU A 331 -7.78 -0.85 -4.19
C GLU A 331 -7.84 -1.24 -2.72
N SER A 332 -7.12 -2.31 -2.34
CA SER A 332 -7.01 -2.75 -0.95
C SER A 332 -6.36 -1.70 -0.05
N TYR A 333 -5.30 -1.06 -0.55
CA TYR A 333 -4.61 0.03 0.13
C TYR A 333 -5.51 1.26 0.29
N ALA A 334 -6.15 1.70 -0.80
CA ALA A 334 -7.04 2.85 -0.74
C ALA A 334 -8.24 2.61 0.18
N LEU A 335 -8.81 1.40 0.17
CA LEU A 335 -9.90 1.03 1.05
C LEU A 335 -9.47 0.95 2.53
N ALA A 336 -8.23 0.52 2.82
CA ALA A 336 -7.70 0.52 4.18
C ALA A 336 -7.63 1.94 4.76
N ILE A 337 -7.11 2.91 4.00
CA ILE A 337 -7.06 4.32 4.41
C ILE A 337 -8.46 4.89 4.57
N ALA A 338 -9.33 4.68 3.58
CA ALA A 338 -10.70 5.15 3.57
C ALA A 338 -11.48 4.61 4.79
N HIS A 339 -11.38 3.32 5.03
CA HIS A 339 -12.03 2.66 6.17
C HIS A 339 -11.44 3.12 7.51
N LEU A 340 -10.11 3.23 7.62
CA LEU A 340 -9.49 3.77 8.84
C LEU A 340 -9.95 5.20 9.11
N SER A 341 -10.05 6.05 8.07
CA SER A 341 -10.60 7.40 8.21
C SER A 341 -12.02 7.40 8.80
N ASP A 342 -12.91 6.54 8.30
CA ASP A 342 -14.26 6.40 8.85
C ASP A 342 -14.25 5.89 10.30
N ARG A 343 -13.40 4.91 10.62
CA ARG A 343 -13.25 4.41 11.99
C ARG A 343 -12.75 5.48 12.97
N LEU A 344 -11.86 6.34 12.52
CA LEU A 344 -11.37 7.48 13.31
C LEU A 344 -12.47 8.49 13.59
N GLN A 345 -13.42 8.68 12.67
CA GLN A 345 -14.61 9.51 12.83
C GLN A 345 -15.70 8.86 13.71
N GLY A 346 -15.49 7.63 14.17
CA GLY A 346 -16.45 6.90 14.99
C GLY A 346 -17.35 5.92 14.21
N GLY A 347 -17.10 5.74 12.93
CA GLY A 347 -17.78 4.75 12.10
C GLY A 347 -17.53 3.32 12.55
N GLY A 348 -18.43 2.41 12.20
CA GLY A 348 -18.34 0.97 12.45
C GLY A 348 -17.50 0.20 11.42
N GLY A 349 -17.54 -1.13 11.50
CA GLY A 349 -17.07 -2.03 10.46
C GLY A 349 -18.04 -2.09 9.28
N PHE A 350 -17.67 -2.82 8.23
CA PHE A 350 -18.57 -3.08 7.10
C PHE A 350 -19.76 -3.94 7.51
N SER A 351 -20.91 -3.70 6.93
CA SER A 351 -22.16 -4.41 7.21
C SER A 351 -22.20 -5.79 6.57
N THR A 352 -21.59 -5.94 5.40
CA THR A 352 -21.52 -7.20 4.65
C THR A 352 -20.26 -7.98 5.06
N ALA A 353 -20.40 -9.26 5.38
CA ALA A 353 -19.27 -10.12 5.68
C ALA A 353 -18.40 -10.35 4.44
N TRP A 354 -17.10 -10.51 4.66
CA TRP A 354 -16.19 -10.95 3.61
C TRP A 354 -16.46 -12.42 3.24
N PRO A 355 -16.34 -12.81 1.96
CA PRO A 355 -16.61 -14.18 1.50
C PRO A 355 -15.44 -15.11 1.84
N THR A 356 -15.26 -15.39 3.12
CA THR A 356 -14.21 -16.27 3.64
C THR A 356 -14.73 -17.07 4.83
N ASP A 357 -14.28 -18.31 4.95
CA ASP A 357 -14.48 -19.18 6.11
C ASP A 357 -13.37 -19.03 7.17
N ASP A 358 -12.31 -18.28 6.84
CA ASP A 358 -11.18 -17.99 7.72
C ASP A 358 -10.92 -16.46 7.72
N ALA A 359 -11.59 -15.76 8.62
CA ALA A 359 -11.45 -14.31 8.74
C ALA A 359 -10.02 -13.89 9.09
N GLY A 360 -9.64 -12.68 8.70
CA GLY A 360 -8.34 -12.11 9.04
C GLY A 360 -8.20 -11.82 10.54
N THR A 361 -6.97 -11.69 10.99
CA THR A 361 -6.62 -11.39 12.38
C THR A 361 -6.07 -9.98 12.53
N SER A 362 -6.39 -9.34 13.64
CA SER A 362 -5.82 -8.06 14.07
C SER A 362 -4.31 -8.19 14.34
N ARG A 363 -3.62 -7.06 14.44
CA ARG A 363 -2.19 -7.05 14.79
C ARG A 363 -1.92 -7.69 16.16
N ALA A 364 -2.79 -7.43 17.13
CA ALA A 364 -2.72 -8.06 18.46
C ALA A 364 -2.85 -9.59 18.38
N GLU A 365 -3.83 -10.09 17.62
CA GLU A 365 -4.04 -11.51 17.41
C GLU A 365 -2.88 -12.17 16.64
N ARG A 366 -2.27 -11.47 15.71
CA ARG A 366 -1.04 -11.94 15.02
C ARG A 366 0.14 -12.08 15.98
N ARG A 367 0.31 -11.12 16.91
CA ARG A 367 1.29 -11.27 17.99
C ARG A 367 1.00 -12.49 18.86
N GLU A 368 -0.26 -12.74 19.16
CA GLU A 368 -0.65 -13.93 19.91
C GLU A 368 -0.28 -15.23 19.16
N ILE A 369 -0.59 -15.31 17.86
CA ILE A 369 -0.17 -16.43 17.00
C ILE A 369 1.36 -16.60 17.02
N GLN A 370 2.11 -15.52 16.84
CA GLN A 370 3.57 -15.56 16.89
C GLN A 370 4.09 -16.03 18.26
N GLN A 371 3.47 -15.60 19.35
CA GLN A 371 3.84 -16.05 20.70
C GLN A 371 3.58 -17.55 20.89
N PHE A 372 2.48 -18.10 20.36
CA PHE A 372 2.24 -19.55 20.35
C PHE A 372 3.34 -20.30 19.59
N LEU A 373 3.73 -19.80 18.39
CA LEU A 373 4.78 -20.42 17.60
C LEU A 373 6.14 -20.38 18.31
N LEU A 374 6.51 -19.26 18.94
CA LEU A 374 7.72 -19.13 19.74
C LEU A 374 7.73 -20.12 20.91
N ASN A 375 6.60 -20.28 21.61
CA ASN A 375 6.45 -21.23 22.71
C ASN A 375 6.55 -22.68 22.25
N GLN A 376 6.27 -22.98 20.97
CA GLN A 376 6.48 -24.29 20.35
C GLN A 376 7.91 -24.49 19.83
N GLY A 377 8.79 -23.49 19.95
CA GLY A 377 10.21 -23.56 19.57
C GLY A 377 10.52 -23.14 18.12
N TYR A 378 9.59 -22.51 17.42
CA TYR A 378 9.86 -22.00 16.06
C TYR A 378 10.73 -20.73 16.08
N ASP A 379 11.78 -20.69 15.27
CA ASP A 379 12.63 -19.50 15.07
C ASP A 379 11.98 -18.53 14.08
N ILE A 380 11.01 -17.76 14.54
CA ILE A 380 10.30 -16.77 13.74
C ILE A 380 10.72 -15.31 14.02
N GLY A 381 11.71 -15.10 14.89
CA GLY A 381 12.13 -13.78 15.37
C GLY A 381 11.30 -13.31 16.56
N VAL A 382 10.70 -12.13 16.47
CA VAL A 382 9.90 -11.52 17.55
C VAL A 382 8.40 -11.52 17.22
N ALA A 383 7.56 -11.48 18.25
CA ALA A 383 6.12 -11.35 18.09
C ALA A 383 5.72 -9.88 17.88
N ASP A 384 5.90 -9.37 16.68
CA ASP A 384 5.63 -7.97 16.27
C ASP A 384 4.28 -7.75 15.59
N GLY A 385 3.57 -8.84 15.27
CA GLY A 385 2.30 -8.85 14.54
C GLY A 385 2.47 -8.74 13.02
N LEU A 386 3.71 -8.80 12.50
CA LEU A 386 4.01 -8.83 11.07
C LEU A 386 4.26 -10.28 10.62
N ILE A 387 3.50 -10.74 9.63
CA ILE A 387 3.57 -12.13 9.18
C ILE A 387 4.56 -12.26 8.03
N GLY A 388 5.81 -12.51 8.37
CA GLY A 388 6.90 -12.80 7.41
C GLY A 388 6.93 -14.27 6.95
N ASP A 389 7.90 -14.61 6.08
CA ASP A 389 7.99 -15.96 5.51
C ASP A 389 8.28 -17.04 6.54
N LYS A 390 9.13 -16.78 7.52
CA LYS A 390 9.40 -17.72 8.62
C LYS A 390 8.12 -18.01 9.41
N THR A 391 7.35 -16.98 9.73
CA THR A 391 6.06 -17.11 10.42
C THR A 391 5.06 -17.91 9.59
N ARG A 392 4.96 -17.62 8.28
CA ARG A 392 4.08 -18.38 7.36
C ARG A 392 4.45 -19.86 7.27
N GLN A 393 5.74 -20.17 7.23
CA GLN A 393 6.23 -21.54 7.21
C GLN A 393 5.89 -22.27 8.51
N ALA A 394 6.11 -21.63 9.66
CA ALA A 394 5.75 -22.19 10.98
C ALA A 394 4.22 -22.43 11.10
N ILE A 395 3.40 -21.46 10.64
CA ILE A 395 1.94 -21.62 10.59
C ILE A 395 1.55 -22.85 9.75
N ARG A 396 2.15 -23.03 8.55
CA ARG A 396 1.85 -24.23 7.73
C ARG A 396 2.15 -25.54 8.44
N GLN A 397 3.26 -25.62 9.15
CA GLN A 397 3.61 -26.83 9.92
C GLN A 397 2.60 -27.08 11.04
N GLU A 398 2.19 -26.05 11.76
CA GLU A 398 1.18 -26.15 12.79
C GLU A 398 -0.21 -26.50 12.24
N GLN A 399 -0.58 -25.91 11.09
CA GLN A 399 -1.83 -26.27 10.41
C GLN A 399 -1.86 -27.76 10.06
N ILE A 400 -0.76 -28.32 9.53
CA ILE A 400 -0.64 -29.76 9.25
C ILE A 400 -0.78 -30.56 10.56
N ARG A 401 -0.06 -30.18 11.61
CA ARG A 401 -0.13 -30.86 12.93
C ARG A 401 -1.54 -30.87 13.51
N LEU A 402 -2.29 -29.80 13.30
CA LEU A 402 -3.65 -29.61 13.81
C LEU A 402 -4.75 -30.12 12.87
N GLY A 403 -4.39 -30.69 11.70
CA GLY A 403 -5.36 -31.19 10.72
C GLY A 403 -6.09 -30.09 9.94
N LEU A 404 -5.54 -28.87 9.90
CA LEU A 404 -6.04 -27.75 9.12
C LEU A 404 -5.40 -27.71 7.73
N SER A 405 -6.03 -27.00 6.79
CA SER A 405 -5.45 -26.75 5.47
C SER A 405 -4.16 -25.94 5.60
N PRO A 406 -3.01 -26.36 5.02
CA PRO A 406 -1.70 -25.75 5.24
C PRO A 406 -1.50 -24.49 4.36
N THR A 407 -2.30 -23.47 4.57
CA THR A 407 -2.28 -22.22 3.81
C THR A 407 -1.14 -21.29 4.20
N GLY A 408 -0.68 -21.37 5.45
CA GLY A 408 0.28 -20.43 6.04
C GLY A 408 -0.36 -19.08 6.40
N ARG A 409 -1.68 -18.96 6.32
CA ARG A 409 -2.39 -17.74 6.73
C ARG A 409 -2.49 -17.66 8.25
N ALA A 410 -2.26 -16.48 8.77
CA ALA A 410 -2.52 -16.14 10.18
C ALA A 410 -4.00 -15.71 10.33
N GLY A 411 -4.94 -16.64 10.06
CA GLY A 411 -6.38 -16.39 10.14
C GLY A 411 -6.96 -16.81 11.49
N GLN A 412 -8.29 -16.65 11.62
CA GLN A 412 -9.01 -17.00 12.86
C GLN A 412 -8.99 -18.51 13.13
N GLN A 413 -8.93 -19.36 12.09
CA GLN A 413 -8.91 -20.81 12.25
C GLN A 413 -7.69 -21.27 13.05
N ILE A 414 -6.48 -20.85 12.67
CA ILE A 414 -5.25 -21.23 13.39
C ILE A 414 -5.21 -20.63 14.80
N LEU A 415 -5.67 -19.39 14.97
CA LEU A 415 -5.74 -18.73 16.27
C LEU A 415 -6.66 -19.49 17.23
N HIS A 416 -7.84 -19.85 16.77
CA HIS A 416 -8.79 -20.66 17.57
C HIS A 416 -8.21 -22.00 17.95
N ALA A 417 -7.55 -22.70 17.03
CA ALA A 417 -6.91 -23.99 17.31
C ALA A 417 -5.83 -23.86 18.38
N PHE A 418 -4.99 -22.82 18.32
CA PHE A 418 -3.99 -22.54 19.36
C PHE A 418 -4.61 -22.21 20.71
N ARG A 419 -5.65 -21.37 20.75
CA ARG A 419 -6.38 -21.07 22.00
C ARG A 419 -6.99 -22.32 22.64
N GLN A 420 -7.59 -23.19 21.82
CA GLN A 420 -8.17 -24.46 22.31
C GLN A 420 -7.09 -25.43 22.87
N GLU A 421 -5.95 -25.53 22.17
CA GLU A 421 -4.85 -26.38 22.65
C GLU A 421 -4.27 -25.86 23.98
N ASN A 422 -4.12 -24.55 24.09
CA ASN A 422 -3.61 -23.94 25.32
C ASN A 422 -4.60 -24.12 26.51
N ALA A 423 -5.89 -23.92 26.22
CA ALA A 423 -6.93 -24.16 27.24
C ALA A 423 -6.91 -25.61 27.77
N LYS A 424 -6.70 -26.62 26.90
CA LYS A 424 -6.57 -28.02 27.30
C LYS A 424 -5.34 -28.29 28.18
N LYS A 425 -4.21 -27.60 27.93
CA LYS A 425 -2.97 -27.71 28.71
C LYS A 425 -3.10 -27.07 30.11
N MET A 426 -4.04 -26.14 30.29
CA MET A 426 -4.28 -25.43 31.55
C MET A 426 -5.38 -26.06 32.41
N MET A 427 -6.10 -27.07 31.91
CA MET A 427 -7.03 -27.86 32.71
C MET A 427 -6.24 -28.92 33.49
N PRO A 428 -6.43 -28.99 34.84
CA PRO A 428 -5.70 -29.91 35.71
C PRO A 428 -6.06 -31.38 35.44
#